data_efa09e248c7825d2fa008e930b8fd2bc
#
_entry.id   efa09e248c7825d2fa008e930b8fd2bc
#
_cell.length_a   1.000
_cell.length_b   1.000
_cell.length_c   1.000
_cell.angle_alpha   90.00
_cell.angle_beta   90.00
_cell.angle_gamma   90.00
#
_symmetry.space_group_name_H-M   'P 1'
#
loop_
_entity.id
_entity.type
_entity.pdbx_description
1 polymer ?
#
loop_
_entity_poly.entity_id
_entity_poly.type
_entity_poly.pdbx_seq_one_letter_code
_entity_poly.pdbx_strand_id
1 'polypeptide(L)'
;MQEAQIKIFFSVVAAALVVIFSAQSAFAGEDPAITRTRDQVRMLDDLYKTVIVLVTEHYVTDPSVLSAASAGKALFAAMNDKGWHEVRLVGLTDVITNPQNKPQDAFEEAAKASLLGGKSVHEEVVVKGDKRYLRIATPIPVVMEKCVMCHANFKDNKGIIGSLAYTVPVIE
;
A
#
# COMPACT_ATOMS: atom_id res chain seq x y z
N MET A 1 53.24 -12.85 37.44
CA MET A 1 52.82 -11.59 36.75
C MET A 1 52.52 -11.77 35.27
N GLN A 2 53.20 -12.63 34.56
CA GLN A 2 53.05 -12.83 33.11
C GLN A 2 51.72 -13.51 32.72
N GLU A 3 51.21 -14.48 33.49
CA GLU A 3 49.93 -15.13 33.24
C GLU A 3 48.69 -14.21 33.44
N ALA A 4 48.75 -13.25 34.34
CA ALA A 4 47.67 -12.31 34.57
C ALA A 4 47.52 -11.34 33.39
N GLN A 5 48.62 -10.91 32.79
CA GLN A 5 48.63 -10.05 31.62
C GLN A 5 48.07 -10.71 30.38
N ILE A 6 48.34 -11.99 30.19
CA ILE A 6 47.82 -12.78 29.04
C ILE A 6 46.30 -12.95 29.16
N LYS A 7 45.76 -13.26 30.35
CA LYS A 7 44.31 -13.41 30.56
C LYS A 7 43.56 -12.11 30.32
N ILE A 8 44.10 -10.96 30.73
CA ILE A 8 43.50 -9.64 30.49
C ILE A 8 43.49 -9.30 29.01
N PHE A 9 44.59 -9.64 28.29
CA PHE A 9 44.68 -9.37 26.84
C PHE A 9 43.67 -10.20 26.05
N PHE A 10 43.47 -11.46 26.35
CA PHE A 10 42.46 -12.31 25.71
C PHE A 10 41.02 -11.88 26.05
N SER A 11 40.75 -11.42 27.26
CA SER A 11 39.41 -10.89 27.63
C SER A 11 39.07 -9.60 26.91
N VAL A 12 40.04 -8.71 26.73
CA VAL A 12 39.81 -7.44 26.01
C VAL A 12 39.60 -7.67 24.50
N VAL A 13 40.36 -8.60 23.90
CA VAL A 13 40.23 -8.95 22.48
C VAL A 13 38.89 -9.66 22.22
N ALA A 14 38.43 -10.54 23.10
CA ALA A 14 37.12 -11.20 22.99
C ALA A 14 35.97 -10.23 23.13
N ALA A 15 36.05 -9.26 24.04
CA ALA A 15 35.02 -8.21 24.20
C ALA A 15 34.97 -7.26 22.99
N ALA A 16 36.11 -6.91 22.41
CA ALA A 16 36.18 -6.06 21.20
C ALA A 16 35.59 -6.78 19.96
N LEU A 17 35.82 -8.09 19.80
CA LEU A 17 35.24 -8.88 18.71
C LEU A 17 33.71 -9.01 18.81
N VAL A 18 33.16 -9.15 20.02
CA VAL A 18 31.71 -9.22 20.23
C VAL A 18 31.03 -7.88 19.90
N VAL A 19 31.67 -6.74 20.23
CA VAL A 19 31.14 -5.40 19.91
C VAL A 19 31.15 -5.13 18.41
N ILE A 20 32.15 -5.60 17.67
CA ILE A 20 32.24 -5.44 16.21
C ILE A 20 31.15 -6.28 15.51
N PHE A 21 30.84 -7.49 16.02
CA PHE A 21 29.81 -8.35 15.43
C PHE A 21 28.39 -7.80 15.67
N SER A 22 28.13 -7.14 16.80
CA SER A 22 26.83 -6.52 17.10
C SER A 22 26.58 -5.21 16.34
N ALA A 23 27.62 -4.53 15.88
CA ALA A 23 27.49 -3.28 15.12
C ALA A 23 27.10 -3.51 13.64
N GLN A 24 27.29 -4.69 13.11
CA GLN A 24 26.91 -4.99 11.70
C GLN A 24 25.43 -5.24 11.50
N SER A 25 24.65 -5.47 12.54
CA SER A 25 23.19 -5.64 12.44
C SER A 25 22.41 -4.30 12.38
N ALA A 26 23.05 -3.17 12.59
CA ALA A 26 22.40 -1.85 12.66
C ALA A 26 22.29 -1.13 11.31
N PHE A 27 22.85 -1.68 10.23
CA PHE A 27 22.80 -1.12 8.88
C PHE A 27 22.14 -2.07 7.87
N ALA A 28 21.17 -2.88 8.29
CA ALA A 28 20.27 -3.48 7.34
C ALA A 28 19.40 -2.34 6.77
N GLY A 29 19.89 -1.65 5.74
CA GLY A 29 19.12 -0.70 4.97
C GLY A 29 17.83 -1.37 4.48
N GLU A 30 16.82 -0.57 4.20
CA GLU A 30 15.57 -1.09 3.60
C GLU A 30 15.90 -1.93 2.35
N ASP A 31 15.22 -3.07 2.21
CA ASP A 31 15.42 -3.98 1.07
C ASP A 31 15.21 -3.25 -0.26
N PRO A 32 16.24 -3.14 -1.13
CA PRO A 32 16.13 -2.39 -2.38
C PRO A 32 15.03 -2.90 -3.32
N ALA A 33 14.72 -4.21 -3.28
CA ALA A 33 13.63 -4.79 -4.07
C ALA A 33 12.27 -4.29 -3.58
N ILE A 34 12.07 -4.18 -2.27
CA ILE A 34 10.87 -3.62 -1.68
C ILE A 34 10.75 -2.13 -1.99
N THR A 35 11.85 -1.37 -1.89
CA THR A 35 11.87 0.07 -2.22
C THR A 35 11.48 0.30 -3.68
N ARG A 36 12.06 -0.43 -4.63
CA ARG A 36 11.68 -0.35 -6.05
C ARG A 36 10.20 -0.70 -6.27
N THR A 37 9.72 -1.74 -5.63
CA THR A 37 8.32 -2.17 -5.75
C THR A 37 7.37 -1.12 -5.16
N ARG A 38 7.73 -0.47 -4.06
CA ARG A 38 6.95 0.63 -3.47
C ARG A 38 6.89 1.85 -4.40
N ASP A 39 7.99 2.21 -5.06
CA ASP A 39 8.00 3.30 -6.02
C ASP A 39 7.15 2.97 -7.26
N GLN A 40 7.16 1.72 -7.70
CA GLN A 40 6.28 1.24 -8.76
C GLN A 40 4.80 1.36 -8.36
N VAL A 41 4.45 1.01 -7.12
CA VAL A 41 3.07 1.20 -6.62
C VAL A 41 2.68 2.67 -6.58
N ARG A 42 3.56 3.57 -6.13
CA ARG A 42 3.30 5.02 -6.14
C ARG A 42 3.00 5.53 -7.55
N MET A 43 3.81 5.13 -8.54
CA MET A 43 3.57 5.49 -9.94
C MET A 43 2.23 4.98 -10.45
N LEU A 44 1.85 3.74 -10.15
CA LEU A 44 0.56 3.17 -10.52
C LEU A 44 -0.61 3.87 -9.83
N ASP A 45 -0.46 4.20 -8.57
CA ASP A 45 -1.46 4.92 -7.76
C ASP A 45 -1.74 6.30 -8.34
N ASP A 46 -0.70 7.07 -8.63
CA ASP A 46 -0.82 8.37 -9.28
C ASP A 46 -1.49 8.27 -10.66
N LEU A 47 -1.09 7.30 -11.47
CA LEU A 47 -1.67 7.05 -12.79
C LEU A 47 -3.17 6.73 -12.68
N TYR A 48 -3.56 5.76 -11.88
CA TYR A 48 -4.95 5.34 -11.76
C TYR A 48 -5.84 6.45 -11.21
N LYS A 49 -5.40 7.14 -10.17
CA LYS A 49 -6.15 8.26 -9.59
C LYS A 49 -6.30 9.43 -10.57
N THR A 50 -5.22 9.78 -11.27
CA THR A 50 -5.25 10.84 -12.29
C THR A 50 -6.22 10.50 -13.42
N VAL A 51 -6.19 9.27 -13.96
CA VAL A 51 -7.13 8.82 -15.00
C VAL A 51 -8.57 8.89 -14.51
N ILE A 52 -8.86 8.41 -13.30
CA ILE A 52 -10.21 8.47 -12.73
C ILE A 52 -10.69 9.91 -12.58
N VAL A 53 -9.84 10.83 -12.09
CA VAL A 53 -10.15 12.25 -11.95
C VAL A 53 -10.42 12.88 -13.32
N LEU A 54 -9.54 12.70 -14.30
CA LEU A 54 -9.70 13.27 -15.65
C LEU A 54 -10.95 12.74 -16.35
N VAL A 55 -11.23 11.44 -16.25
CA VAL A 55 -12.47 10.86 -16.82
C VAL A 55 -13.69 11.42 -16.13
N THR A 56 -13.67 11.59 -14.81
CA THR A 56 -14.78 12.17 -14.05
C THR A 56 -15.01 13.62 -14.44
N GLU A 57 -13.95 14.41 -14.57
CA GLU A 57 -14.05 15.84 -14.88
C GLU A 57 -14.56 16.10 -16.30
N HIS A 58 -14.04 15.37 -17.30
CA HIS A 58 -14.26 15.72 -18.70
C HIS A 58 -15.33 14.89 -19.40
N TYR A 59 -15.59 13.66 -18.96
CA TYR A 59 -16.48 12.74 -19.66
C TYR A 59 -17.74 12.35 -18.90
N VAL A 60 -17.77 12.48 -17.56
CA VAL A 60 -18.98 12.21 -16.78
C VAL A 60 -19.85 13.45 -16.77
N THR A 61 -20.95 13.41 -17.53
CA THR A 61 -21.91 14.51 -17.65
C THR A 61 -23.28 14.20 -17.03
N ASP A 62 -23.57 12.91 -16.80
CA ASP A 62 -24.84 12.41 -16.30
C ASP A 62 -24.60 11.21 -15.37
N PRO A 63 -25.25 11.10 -14.20
CA PRO A 63 -25.09 9.98 -13.28
C PRO A 63 -25.62 8.64 -13.84
N SER A 64 -26.40 8.64 -14.93
CA SER A 64 -26.89 7.42 -15.60
C SER A 64 -25.84 6.75 -16.50
N VAL A 65 -24.77 7.45 -16.88
CA VAL A 65 -23.67 6.88 -17.65
C VAL A 65 -22.76 6.02 -16.79
N LEU A 66 -21.91 5.21 -17.41
CA LEU A 66 -20.93 4.39 -16.71
C LEU A 66 -20.07 5.28 -15.80
N SER A 67 -20.14 5.04 -14.49
CA SER A 67 -19.37 5.83 -13.54
C SER A 67 -17.84 5.63 -13.74
N ALA A 68 -17.06 6.67 -13.43
CA ALA A 68 -15.60 6.59 -13.50
C ALA A 68 -15.03 5.45 -12.66
N ALA A 69 -15.63 5.15 -11.50
CA ALA A 69 -15.25 4.03 -10.66
C ALA A 69 -15.49 2.68 -11.35
N SER A 70 -16.59 2.53 -12.10
CA SER A 70 -16.87 1.30 -12.88
C SER A 70 -15.88 1.14 -14.04
N ALA A 71 -15.55 2.23 -14.73
CA ALA A 71 -14.51 2.21 -15.77
C ALA A 71 -13.13 1.86 -15.18
N GLY A 72 -12.78 2.43 -14.03
CA GLY A 72 -11.57 2.09 -13.29
C GLY A 72 -11.51 0.62 -12.90
N LYS A 73 -12.61 0.04 -12.41
CA LYS A 73 -12.68 -1.40 -12.08
C LYS A 73 -12.48 -2.29 -13.30
N ALA A 74 -12.98 -1.92 -14.47
CA ALA A 74 -12.74 -2.66 -15.70
C ALA A 74 -11.25 -2.62 -16.09
N LEU A 75 -10.59 -1.47 -15.92
CA LEU A 75 -9.13 -1.36 -16.09
C LEU A 75 -8.37 -2.24 -15.09
N PHE A 76 -8.78 -2.25 -13.82
CA PHE A 76 -8.16 -3.10 -12.80
C PHE A 76 -8.28 -4.59 -13.15
N ALA A 77 -9.47 -5.04 -13.58
CA ALA A 77 -9.69 -6.41 -14.03
C ALA A 77 -8.75 -6.78 -15.19
N ALA A 78 -8.63 -5.92 -16.20
CA ALA A 78 -7.74 -6.13 -17.33
C ALA A 78 -6.25 -6.21 -16.93
N MET A 79 -5.81 -5.48 -15.88
CA MET A 79 -4.45 -5.57 -15.38
C MET A 79 -4.22 -6.83 -14.53
N ASN A 80 -5.21 -7.22 -13.72
CA ASN A 80 -5.17 -8.47 -12.97
C ASN A 80 -5.08 -9.69 -13.91
N ASP A 81 -5.84 -9.70 -15.00
CA ASP A 81 -5.82 -10.78 -16.01
C ASP A 81 -4.46 -10.91 -16.70
N LYS A 82 -3.71 -9.82 -16.81
CA LYS A 82 -2.33 -9.81 -17.33
C LYS A 82 -1.30 -10.33 -16.33
N GLY A 83 -1.66 -10.44 -15.06
CA GLY A 83 -0.77 -10.95 -14.01
C GLY A 83 0.36 -10.01 -13.59
N TRP A 84 0.31 -8.74 -13.99
CA TRP A 84 1.32 -7.75 -13.60
C TRP A 84 1.24 -7.39 -12.13
N HIS A 85 0.04 -7.14 -11.66
CA HIS A 85 -0.31 -6.82 -10.28
C HIS A 85 -1.82 -6.93 -10.10
N GLU A 86 -2.24 -7.07 -8.87
CA GLU A 86 -3.65 -6.97 -8.51
C GLU A 86 -3.90 -5.58 -7.92
N VAL A 87 -5.02 -4.98 -8.29
CA VAL A 87 -5.53 -3.76 -7.68
C VAL A 87 -7.04 -3.84 -7.52
N ARG A 88 -7.55 -3.35 -6.39
CA ARG A 88 -8.97 -3.29 -6.14
C ARG A 88 -9.39 -2.05 -5.35
N LEU A 89 -10.62 -1.64 -5.57
CA LEU A 89 -11.26 -0.58 -4.80
C LEU A 89 -11.83 -1.16 -3.51
N VAL A 90 -11.46 -0.59 -2.38
CA VAL A 90 -11.95 -0.94 -1.05
C VAL A 90 -12.68 0.24 -0.44
N GLY A 91 -13.94 0.07 -0.04
CA GLY A 91 -14.71 1.07 0.67
C GLY A 91 -14.31 1.13 2.15
N LEU A 92 -14.16 2.35 2.67
CA LEU A 92 -13.74 2.56 4.06
C LEU A 92 -14.85 3.13 4.95
N THR A 93 -15.99 3.52 4.37
CA THR A 93 -17.15 4.04 5.10
C THR A 93 -18.11 2.93 5.53
N ASP A 94 -19.06 3.24 6.40
CA ASP A 94 -20.08 2.29 6.85
C ASP A 94 -21.08 1.93 5.74
N VAL A 95 -21.29 2.85 4.77
CA VAL A 95 -22.18 2.64 3.64
C VAL A 95 -21.37 2.25 2.41
N ILE A 96 -21.34 0.96 2.09
CA ILE A 96 -20.67 0.40 0.91
C ILE A 96 -21.76 -0.15 -0.02
N THR A 97 -22.09 0.58 -1.08
CA THR A 97 -23.15 0.24 -2.03
C THR A 97 -22.86 -1.06 -2.80
N ASN A 98 -21.61 -1.25 -3.21
CA ASN A 98 -21.20 -2.49 -3.88
C ASN A 98 -20.53 -3.45 -2.87
N PRO A 99 -21.13 -4.60 -2.54
CA PRO A 99 -20.55 -5.55 -1.59
C PRO A 99 -19.14 -6.03 -1.94
N GLN A 100 -18.80 -6.06 -3.24
CA GLN A 100 -17.46 -6.44 -3.69
C GLN A 100 -16.37 -5.45 -3.25
N ASN A 101 -16.75 -4.22 -2.86
CA ASN A 101 -15.80 -3.23 -2.36
C ASN A 101 -15.61 -3.30 -0.84
N LYS A 102 -16.27 -4.24 -0.15
CA LYS A 102 -15.98 -4.46 1.28
C LYS A 102 -14.57 -5.02 1.43
N PRO A 103 -13.87 -4.74 2.55
CA PRO A 103 -12.65 -5.45 2.90
C PRO A 103 -12.86 -6.97 2.85
N GLN A 104 -11.93 -7.70 2.29
CA GLN A 104 -12.06 -9.14 2.05
C GLN A 104 -11.07 -9.99 2.84
N ASP A 105 -10.04 -9.38 3.42
CA ASP A 105 -9.03 -10.08 4.19
C ASP A 105 -8.47 -9.22 5.34
N ALA A 106 -7.61 -9.83 6.17
CA ALA A 106 -7.03 -9.18 7.34
C ALA A 106 -6.19 -7.93 6.99
N PHE A 107 -5.49 -7.93 5.84
CA PHE A 107 -4.74 -6.79 5.38
C PHE A 107 -5.65 -5.60 5.10
N GLU A 108 -6.76 -5.81 4.40
CA GLU A 108 -7.69 -4.73 4.04
C GLU A 108 -8.45 -4.18 5.25
N GLU A 109 -8.77 -5.02 6.22
CA GLU A 109 -9.33 -4.56 7.51
C GLU A 109 -8.29 -3.74 8.31
N ALA A 110 -7.05 -4.17 8.36
CA ALA A 110 -5.97 -3.42 8.99
C ALA A 110 -5.68 -2.10 8.25
N ALA A 111 -5.73 -2.12 6.92
CA ALA A 111 -5.60 -0.93 6.08
C ALA A 111 -6.73 0.08 6.36
N LYS A 112 -7.99 -0.39 6.44
CA LYS A 112 -9.14 0.44 6.81
C LYS A 112 -8.91 1.15 8.15
N ALA A 113 -8.55 0.41 9.19
CA ALA A 113 -8.30 0.98 10.51
C ALA A 113 -7.15 1.99 10.49
N SER A 114 -6.06 1.66 9.78
CA SER A 114 -4.86 2.47 9.67
C SER A 114 -5.10 3.80 8.94
N LEU A 115 -5.75 3.74 7.76
CA LEU A 115 -6.04 4.91 6.93
C LEU A 115 -7.07 5.84 7.59
N LEU A 116 -8.14 5.29 8.19
CA LEU A 116 -9.10 6.08 8.96
C LEU A 116 -8.48 6.68 10.22
N GLY A 117 -7.44 6.05 10.78
CA GLY A 117 -6.61 6.58 11.86
C GLY A 117 -5.61 7.66 11.44
N GLY A 118 -5.63 8.07 10.15
CA GLY A 118 -4.84 9.21 9.65
C GLY A 118 -3.48 8.85 9.03
N LYS A 119 -3.16 7.56 8.85
CA LYS A 119 -1.97 7.19 8.09
C LYS A 119 -2.16 7.48 6.60
N SER A 120 -1.10 7.91 5.93
CA SER A 120 -1.10 8.20 4.48
C SER A 120 -1.03 6.94 3.62
N VAL A 121 -0.62 5.80 4.20
CA VAL A 121 -0.46 4.52 3.53
C VAL A 121 -0.47 3.40 4.57
N HIS A 122 -0.93 2.22 4.17
CA HIS A 122 -0.75 0.97 4.91
C HIS A 122 -0.08 -0.05 4.01
N GLU A 123 0.99 -0.69 4.47
CA GLU A 123 1.73 -1.66 3.66
C GLU A 123 2.20 -2.86 4.46
N GLU A 124 2.35 -3.99 3.76
CA GLU A 124 2.82 -5.26 4.30
C GLU A 124 3.53 -6.07 3.21
N VAL A 125 4.64 -6.72 3.55
CA VAL A 125 5.28 -7.72 2.69
C VAL A 125 4.76 -9.10 3.06
N VAL A 126 4.19 -9.80 2.09
CA VAL A 126 3.67 -11.15 2.27
C VAL A 126 4.43 -12.15 1.40
N VAL A 127 4.56 -13.38 1.88
CA VAL A 127 5.21 -14.49 1.15
C VAL A 127 4.11 -15.49 0.77
N LYS A 128 4.04 -15.84 -0.51
CA LYS A 128 3.16 -16.88 -1.04
C LYS A 128 4.00 -17.88 -1.84
N GLY A 129 4.22 -19.06 -1.29
CA GLY A 129 5.16 -20.04 -1.85
C GLY A 129 6.59 -19.52 -1.80
N ASP A 130 7.24 -19.45 -2.96
CA ASP A 130 8.60 -18.96 -3.15
C ASP A 130 8.69 -17.46 -3.54
N LYS A 131 7.54 -16.76 -3.60
CA LYS A 131 7.44 -15.39 -4.07
C LYS A 131 7.05 -14.43 -2.98
N ARG A 132 7.68 -13.25 -2.98
CA ARG A 132 7.31 -12.12 -2.15
C ARG A 132 6.37 -11.19 -2.91
N TYR A 133 5.43 -10.61 -2.19
CA TYR A 133 4.53 -9.59 -2.69
C TYR A 133 4.52 -8.42 -1.72
N LEU A 134 4.52 -7.22 -2.27
CA LEU A 134 4.24 -6.01 -1.50
C LEU A 134 2.76 -5.70 -1.64
N ARG A 135 2.06 -5.63 -0.50
CA ARG A 135 0.68 -5.15 -0.42
C ARG A 135 0.69 -3.72 0.09
N ILE A 136 -0.02 -2.84 -0.61
CA ILE A 136 -0.12 -1.42 -0.24
C ILE A 136 -1.55 -0.96 -0.43
N ALA A 137 -2.07 -0.21 0.56
CA ALA A 137 -3.35 0.46 0.48
C ALA A 137 -3.15 1.98 0.60
N THR A 138 -3.71 2.73 -0.36
CA THR A 138 -3.62 4.19 -0.44
C THR A 138 -5.01 4.82 -0.34
N PRO A 139 -5.19 5.98 0.34
CA PRO A 139 -6.48 6.55 0.60
C PRO A 139 -7.09 7.23 -0.63
N ILE A 140 -8.42 7.20 -0.73
CA ILE A 140 -9.21 7.95 -1.71
C ILE A 140 -10.12 8.92 -0.97
N PRO A 141 -9.86 10.24 -1.02
CA PRO A 141 -10.78 11.28 -0.56
C PRO A 141 -11.77 11.67 -1.65
N VAL A 142 -12.81 12.41 -1.29
CA VAL A 142 -13.62 13.18 -2.25
C VAL A 142 -12.80 14.40 -2.68
N VAL A 143 -12.49 14.50 -3.97
CA VAL A 143 -11.60 15.55 -4.51
C VAL A 143 -12.34 16.62 -5.31
N MET A 144 -13.62 16.39 -5.72
CA MET A 144 -14.43 17.33 -6.48
C MET A 144 -15.93 17.06 -6.29
N GLU A 145 -16.76 18.07 -6.57
CA GLU A 145 -18.22 17.93 -6.47
C GLU A 145 -18.81 16.86 -7.38
N LYS A 146 -18.24 16.65 -8.56
CA LYS A 146 -18.70 15.58 -9.47
C LYS A 146 -18.59 14.18 -8.88
N CYS A 147 -17.71 13.94 -7.92
CA CYS A 147 -17.64 12.65 -7.23
C CYS A 147 -18.95 12.36 -6.49
N VAL A 148 -19.57 13.38 -5.87
CA VAL A 148 -20.81 13.20 -5.11
C VAL A 148 -22.07 13.20 -5.98
N MET A 149 -21.97 13.53 -7.26
CA MET A 149 -23.08 13.38 -8.21
C MET A 149 -23.52 11.91 -8.34
N CYS A 150 -22.57 10.97 -8.36
CA CYS A 150 -22.83 9.52 -8.37
C CYS A 150 -22.81 8.89 -6.97
N HIS A 151 -22.21 9.58 -5.99
CA HIS A 151 -22.00 9.12 -4.61
C HIS A 151 -22.58 10.15 -3.62
N ALA A 152 -23.90 10.41 -3.72
CA ALA A 152 -24.59 11.42 -2.92
C ALA A 152 -24.44 11.21 -1.39
N ASN A 153 -24.22 9.96 -0.96
CA ASN A 153 -23.92 9.60 0.42
C ASN A 153 -22.59 10.16 0.95
N PHE A 154 -21.73 10.67 0.06
CA PHE A 154 -20.43 11.28 0.46
C PHE A 154 -20.44 12.81 0.40
N LYS A 155 -21.59 13.44 0.13
CA LYS A 155 -21.71 14.91 -0.05
C LYS A 155 -21.11 15.70 1.12
N ASP A 156 -21.33 15.23 2.33
CA ASP A 156 -20.86 15.91 3.54
C ASP A 156 -19.57 15.26 4.12
N ASN A 157 -19.01 14.28 3.44
CA ASN A 157 -17.79 13.60 3.87
C ASN A 157 -16.56 14.36 3.35
N LYS A 158 -15.78 14.92 4.27
CA LYS A 158 -14.51 15.60 3.99
C LYS A 158 -13.29 14.72 4.21
N GLY A 159 -13.50 13.47 4.58
CA GLY A 159 -12.44 12.50 4.88
C GLY A 159 -12.19 11.51 3.74
N ILE A 160 -11.57 10.41 4.11
CA ILE A 160 -11.28 9.29 3.23
C ILE A 160 -12.53 8.43 3.09
N ILE A 161 -12.94 8.13 1.86
CA ILE A 161 -14.13 7.32 1.56
C ILE A 161 -13.81 5.92 1.08
N GLY A 162 -12.60 5.72 0.59
CA GLY A 162 -12.14 4.46 0.03
C GLY A 162 -10.63 4.34 0.00
N SER A 163 -10.15 3.27 -0.57
CA SER A 163 -8.73 2.99 -0.79
C SER A 163 -8.55 2.22 -2.09
N LEU A 164 -7.42 2.39 -2.76
CA LEU A 164 -6.89 1.43 -3.71
C LEU A 164 -5.96 0.48 -2.95
N ALA A 165 -6.27 -0.81 -3.01
CA ALA A 165 -5.45 -1.87 -2.43
C ALA A 165 -4.72 -2.62 -3.55
N TYR A 166 -3.40 -2.62 -3.48
CA TYR A 166 -2.48 -3.25 -4.44
C TYR A 166 -1.88 -4.52 -3.86
N THR A 167 -1.62 -5.51 -4.72
CA THR A 167 -0.74 -6.65 -4.46
C THR A 167 0.21 -6.78 -5.64
N VAL A 168 1.49 -6.48 -5.44
CA VAL A 168 2.50 -6.40 -6.50
C VAL A 168 3.61 -7.40 -6.23
N PRO A 169 3.97 -8.27 -7.21
CA PRO A 169 5.11 -9.17 -7.06
C PRO A 169 6.39 -8.36 -6.85
N VAL A 170 7.21 -8.77 -5.87
CA VAL A 170 8.55 -8.20 -5.69
C VAL A 170 9.47 -8.81 -6.73
N ILE A 171 10.13 -7.95 -7.51
CA ILE A 171 11.17 -8.34 -8.47
C ILE A 171 12.51 -8.22 -7.76
N GLU A 172 13.15 -9.37 -7.51
CA GLU A 172 14.41 -9.47 -6.78
C GLU A 172 15.60 -8.79 -7.48
#